data_fb10e6594b3657f785dec7ffaaa32cf7
#
_entry.id   fb10e6594b3657f785dec7ffaaa32cf7
#
_cell.length_a   1.000
_cell.length_b   1.000
_cell.length_c   1.000
_cell.angle_alpha   90.00
_cell.angle_beta   90.00
_cell.angle_gamma   90.00
#
_symmetry.space_group_name_H-M   'P 1'
#
loop_
_entity.id
_entity.type
_entity.pdbx_description
1 polymer ?
#
loop_
_entity_poly.entity_id
_entity_poly.type
_entity_poly.pdbx_seq_one_letter_code
_entity_poly.pdbx_strand_id
1 'polypeptide(L)' 'MYEKLVHPVKEKNNNTKKRILEKAEDLFAQKGYHAVSVREITQAAKCNMAAVNYHFNSKKNLYMEIFRTQWVPRIENV' A
#
# COMPACT_ATOMS: atom_id res chain seq x y z
N MET A 1 21.21 20.35 8.09
CA MET A 1 21.56 19.23 8.96
C MET A 1 20.34 18.67 9.67
N TYR A 2 19.75 19.50 10.45
CA TYR A 2 18.58 19.15 11.20
C TYR A 2 17.40 18.77 10.29
N GLU A 3 17.27 19.48 9.21
CA GLU A 3 16.21 19.23 8.26
C GLU A 3 16.35 17.87 7.60
N LYS A 4 17.56 17.42 7.47
CA LYS A 4 17.79 16.13 6.83
C LYS A 4 17.20 14.98 7.61
N LEU A 5 17.13 15.13 8.92
CA LEU A 5 16.54 14.09 9.74
C LEU A 5 15.03 14.02 9.57
N VAL A 6 14.41 15.19 9.43
CA VAL A 6 12.97 15.26 9.30
C VAL A 6 12.51 14.77 7.94
N HIS A 7 13.16 15.25 6.89
CA HIS A 7 12.76 14.91 5.54
C HIS A 7 12.92 13.42 5.23
N PRO A 8 14.02 12.78 5.58
CA PRO A 8 14.14 11.36 5.30
C PRO A 8 13.05 10.54 5.96
N VAL A 9 12.62 10.92 7.15
CA VAL A 9 11.57 10.19 7.84
C VAL A 9 10.26 10.29 7.08
N LYS A 10 9.93 11.48 6.62
CA LYS A 10 8.70 11.68 5.85
C LYS A 10 8.74 10.90 4.54
N GLU A 11 9.84 10.98 3.85
CA GLU A 11 9.97 10.28 2.58
C GLU A 11 9.90 8.78 2.78
N LYS A 12 10.44 8.31 3.89
CA LYS A 12 10.41 6.90 4.20
C LYS A 12 8.98 6.43 4.39
N ASN A 13 8.17 7.22 5.08
CA ASN A 13 6.77 6.89 5.29
C ASN A 13 6.01 6.88 3.97
N ASN A 14 6.28 7.86 3.11
CA ASN A 14 5.64 7.92 1.81
C ASN A 14 6.04 6.73 0.95
N ASN A 15 7.30 6.34 1.00
CA ASN A 15 7.76 5.19 0.27
C ASN A 15 7.11 3.91 0.76
N THR A 16 6.94 3.79 2.05
CA THR A 16 6.30 2.61 2.61
C THR A 16 4.87 2.50 2.12
N LYS A 17 4.13 3.59 2.15
CA LYS A 17 2.77 3.59 1.67
C LYS A 17 2.70 3.17 0.22
N LYS A 18 3.59 3.71 -0.59
CA LYS A 18 3.61 3.40 -2.02
C LYS A 18 3.94 1.94 -2.25
N ARG A 19 4.92 1.41 -1.51
CA ARG A 19 5.28 0.00 -1.65
C ARG A 19 4.11 -0.90 -1.28
N ILE A 20 3.40 -0.55 -0.22
CA ILE A 20 2.25 -1.34 0.19
C ILE A 20 1.19 -1.35 -0.91
N LEU A 21 0.91 -0.19 -1.49
CA LEU A 21 -0.07 -0.10 -2.56
C LEU A 21 0.33 -0.94 -3.75
N GLU A 22 1.59 -0.84 -4.16
CA GLU A 22 2.07 -1.57 -5.33
C GLU A 22 2.03 -3.08 -5.12
N LYS A 23 2.52 -3.52 -3.97
CA LYS A 23 2.57 -4.95 -3.72
C LYS A 23 1.18 -5.54 -3.50
N ALA A 24 0.34 -4.78 -2.82
CA ALA A 24 -1.03 -5.23 -2.61
C ALA A 24 -1.79 -5.30 -3.92
N GLU A 25 -1.58 -4.34 -4.79
CA GLU A 25 -2.23 -4.35 -6.10
C GLU A 25 -1.85 -5.61 -6.88
N ASP A 26 -0.57 -5.92 -6.90
CA ASP A 26 -0.09 -7.11 -7.59
C ASP A 26 -0.74 -8.37 -7.03
N LEU A 27 -0.75 -8.48 -5.71
CA LEU A 27 -1.26 -9.68 -5.06
C LEU A 27 -2.76 -9.83 -5.28
N PHE A 28 -3.50 -8.73 -5.11
CA PHE A 28 -4.95 -8.78 -5.33
C PHE A 28 -5.28 -9.12 -6.78
N ALA A 29 -4.49 -8.60 -7.71
CA ALA A 29 -4.74 -8.88 -9.12
C ALA A 29 -4.48 -10.34 -9.46
N GLN A 30 -3.49 -10.94 -8.80
CA GLN A 30 -3.15 -12.33 -9.07
C GLN A 30 -4.07 -13.32 -8.39
N LYS A 31 -4.45 -13.04 -7.14
CA LYS A 31 -5.10 -14.04 -6.31
C LYS A 31 -6.52 -13.68 -5.89
N GLY A 32 -6.91 -12.43 -6.06
CA GLY A 32 -8.22 -11.97 -5.61
C GLY A 32 -8.18 -11.51 -4.16
N TYR A 33 -9.19 -10.73 -3.80
CA TYR A 33 -9.23 -10.08 -2.50
C TYR A 33 -9.13 -11.07 -1.33
N HIS A 34 -9.94 -12.11 -1.38
CA HIS A 34 -10.06 -13.02 -0.24
C HIS A 34 -8.83 -13.87 -0.03
N ALA A 35 -8.11 -14.17 -1.10
CA ALA A 35 -6.96 -15.06 -1.01
C ALA A 35 -5.70 -14.36 -0.51
N VAL A 36 -5.71 -13.05 -0.43
CA VAL A 36 -4.52 -12.29 0.00
C VAL A 36 -4.65 -11.91 1.46
N SER A 37 -3.61 -12.17 2.23
CA SER A 37 -3.57 -11.78 3.64
C SER A 37 -2.74 -10.52 3.81
N VAL A 38 -3.00 -9.80 4.90
CA VAL A 38 -2.19 -8.62 5.23
C VAL A 38 -0.74 -9.04 5.45
N ARG A 39 -0.53 -10.22 6.00
CA ARG A 39 0.83 -10.70 6.22
C ARG A 39 1.58 -10.85 4.91
N GLU A 40 0.95 -11.39 3.89
CA GLU A 40 1.57 -11.50 2.57
C GLU A 40 1.96 -10.12 2.04
N ILE A 41 1.07 -9.17 2.20
CA ILE A 41 1.33 -7.82 1.73
C ILE A 41 2.52 -7.21 2.46
N THR A 42 2.57 -7.38 3.78
CA THR A 42 3.67 -6.80 4.54
C THR A 42 4.99 -7.44 4.18
N GLN A 43 5.00 -8.74 3.93
CA GLN A 43 6.23 -9.42 3.54
C GLN A 43 6.70 -8.94 2.17
N ALA A 44 5.79 -8.80 1.24
CA ALA A 44 6.15 -8.33 -0.10
C ALA A 44 6.61 -6.89 -0.07
N ALA A 45 5.99 -6.05 0.75
CA ALA A 45 6.35 -4.64 0.83
C ALA A 45 7.49 -4.38 1.81
N LYS A 46 7.95 -5.41 2.49
CA LYS A 46 9.06 -5.31 3.44
C LYS A 46 8.75 -4.29 4.53
N CYS A 47 7.61 -4.47 5.15
CA CYS A 47 7.19 -3.62 6.26
C CYS A 47 6.47 -4.49 7.28
N ASN A 48 5.98 -3.88 8.36
CA ASN A 48 5.25 -4.63 9.36
C ASN A 48 3.77 -4.28 9.30
N MET A 49 2.97 -5.01 10.07
CA MET A 49 1.52 -4.81 10.04
C MET A 49 1.12 -3.44 10.58
N ALA A 50 1.94 -2.89 11.48
CA ALA A 50 1.66 -1.55 12.00
C ALA A 50 1.67 -0.51 10.88
N ALA A 51 2.54 -0.70 9.88
CA ALA A 51 2.60 0.23 8.76
C ALA A 51 1.31 0.18 7.95
N VAL A 52 0.78 -1.01 7.71
CA VAL A 52 -0.48 -1.13 6.97
C VAL A 52 -1.61 -0.48 7.76
N ASN A 53 -1.66 -0.74 9.07
CA ASN A 53 -2.68 -0.13 9.90
C ASN A 53 -2.55 1.39 9.94
N TYR A 54 -1.33 1.87 9.98
CA TYR A 54 -1.10 3.31 10.03
C TYR A 54 -1.57 4.00 8.75
N HIS A 55 -1.23 3.43 7.61
CA HIS A 55 -1.53 4.08 6.34
C HIS A 55 -2.94 3.81 5.83
N PHE A 56 -3.48 2.64 6.12
CA PHE A 56 -4.74 2.21 5.49
C PHE A 56 -5.77 1.72 6.46
N ASN A 57 -5.39 1.42 7.69
CA ASN A 57 -6.30 0.98 8.74
C ASN A 57 -6.73 -0.49 8.61
N SER A 58 -7.02 -0.98 7.42
CA SER A 58 -7.48 -2.36 7.26
C SER A 58 -7.20 -2.84 5.84
N LYS A 59 -7.28 -4.15 5.66
CA LYS A 59 -7.15 -4.75 4.34
C LYS A 59 -8.22 -4.22 3.40
N LYS A 60 -9.44 -4.08 3.92
CA LYS A 60 -10.55 -3.58 3.11
C LYS A 60 -10.28 -2.16 2.63
N ASN A 61 -9.83 -1.30 3.54
CA ASN A 61 -9.55 0.08 3.16
C ASN A 61 -8.39 0.15 2.17
N LEU A 62 -7.38 -0.71 2.35
CA LEU A 62 -6.29 -0.79 1.41
C LEU A 62 -6.79 -1.18 0.02
N TYR A 63 -7.64 -2.19 -0.03
CA TYR A 63 -8.22 -2.64 -1.29
C TYR A 63 -9.03 -1.52 -1.95
N MET A 64 -9.84 -0.84 -1.16
CA MET A 64 -10.66 0.26 -1.71
C MET A 64 -9.78 1.41 -2.21
N GLU A 65 -8.69 1.67 -1.54
CA GLU A 65 -7.77 2.71 -1.98
C GLU A 65 -7.16 2.36 -3.33
N ILE A 66 -6.76 1.10 -3.49
CA ILE A 66 -6.22 0.63 -4.77
C ILE A 66 -7.27 0.75 -5.86
N PHE A 67 -8.46 0.30 -5.57
CA PHE A 67 -9.54 0.34 -6.54
C PHE A 67 -9.79 1.77 -7.00
N ARG A 68 -9.86 2.68 -6.05
CA ARG A 68 -10.19 4.07 -6.35
C ARG A 68 -9.07 4.80 -7.06
N THR A 69 -7.82 4.52 -6.69
CA THR A 69 -6.70 5.29 -7.23
C THR A 69 -6.01 4.64 -8.41
N GLN A 70 -6.08 3.32 -8.53
CA GLN A 70 -5.34 2.62 -9.57
C GLN A 70 -6.24 2.05 -10.65
N TRP A 71 -7.35 1.47 -10.27
CA TRP A 71 -8.16 0.73 -11.22
C TRP A 71 -9.27 1.56 -11.85
N VAL A 72 -9.98 2.35 -11.05
CA VAL A 72 -11.06 3.17 -11.60
C VAL A 72 -10.55 4.19 -12.62
N PRO A 73 -9.45 4.91 -12.35
CA PRO A 73 -8.93 5.85 -13.36
C PRO A 73 -8.60 5.18 -14.67
N ARG A 74 -8.07 3.96 -14.63
CA ARG A 74 -7.73 3.25 -15.86
C ARG A 74 -8.98 2.92 -16.65
N ILE A 75 -10.02 2.52 -15.96
CA ILE A 75 -11.28 2.18 -16.62
C ILE A 75 -11.88 3.42 -17.27
N GLU A 76 -11.84 4.53 -16.56
CA GLU A 76 -12.41 5.77 -17.09
C GLU A 76 -11.66 6.27 -18.31
N ASN A 77 -10.38 5.98 -18.40
CA ASN A 77 -9.58 6.43 -19.52
C ASN A 77 -9.74 5.55 -20.76
N VAL A 78 -10.34 4.40 -20.58
CA VAL A 78 -10.60 3.51 -21.70
C VAL A 78 -11.82 3.96 -22.45
#